data_6937a56eb4a7680eff0f4ec98c083217
#
_entry.id   6937a56eb4a7680eff0f4ec98c083217
#
_cell.length_a   1.000
_cell.length_b   1.000
_cell.length_c   1.000
_cell.angle_alpha   90.00
_cell.angle_beta   90.00
_cell.angle_gamma   90.00
#
_symmetry.space_group_name_H-M   'P 1'
#
loop_
_entity.id
_entity.type
_entity.pdbx_description
1 polymer ?
#
loop_
_entity_poly.entity_id
_entity_poly.type
_entity_poly.pdbx_seq_one_letter_code
_entity_poly.pdbx_strand_id
1 'polypeptide(L)'
;MTNHVHLIIDPLDQPENLSVLMKKLSGKQTRYTNSLEGRSDTLWESRFKSSPVESDAYLLQCSRYVELNPVKANMVKQAENWKWSSYAVKVGISSKEWLDFDVCYIGLSKSESGRQSTYRQFVEGQASDKKDEQIHDALERCQLTGTGKFTDEIEKRMGRRIENRGPGRPRKGR
;
A
#
# COMPACT_ATOMS: atom_id res chain seq x y z
N MET A 1 -7.88 3.71 7.21
CA MET A 1 -8.67 2.69 7.94
C MET A 1 -8.76 3.10 9.41
N THR A 2 -9.60 2.49 10.23
CA THR A 2 -9.76 2.85 11.65
C THR A 2 -8.60 2.36 12.51
N ASN A 3 -8.02 1.21 12.19
CA ASN A 3 -7.03 0.51 13.01
C ASN A 3 -5.72 0.18 12.28
N HIS A 4 -5.57 0.55 11.02
CA HIS A 4 -4.33 0.36 10.26
C HIS A 4 -4.19 1.41 9.15
N VAL A 5 -2.98 1.53 8.61
CA VAL A 5 -2.66 2.41 7.49
C VAL A 5 -2.00 1.60 6.37
N HIS A 6 -2.29 1.98 5.14
CA HIS A 6 -1.57 1.51 3.96
C HIS A 6 -0.74 2.66 3.40
N LEU A 7 0.50 2.39 3.07
CA LEU A 7 1.44 3.35 2.50
C LEU A 7 2.11 2.73 1.29
N ILE A 8 2.25 3.50 0.23
CA ILE A 8 3.16 3.21 -0.88
C ILE A 8 4.33 4.16 -0.72
N ILE A 9 5.53 3.62 -0.58
CA ILE A 9 6.72 4.37 -0.23
C ILE A 9 7.85 3.97 -1.17
N ASP A 10 8.52 4.95 -1.74
CA ASP A 10 9.80 4.77 -2.39
C ASP A 10 10.91 5.05 -1.38
N PRO A 11 11.70 4.05 -0.97
CA PRO A 11 12.81 4.26 -0.04
C PRO A 11 14.04 4.87 -0.72
N LEU A 12 13.95 5.17 -2.02
CA LEU A 12 15.05 5.60 -2.88
C LEU A 12 16.18 4.53 -2.90
N ASP A 13 17.43 4.97 -2.94
CA ASP A 13 18.59 4.08 -3.01
C ASP A 13 18.94 3.37 -1.69
N GLN A 14 18.20 3.67 -0.61
CA GLN A 14 18.48 3.14 0.74
C GLN A 14 17.24 2.44 1.32
N PRO A 15 17.05 1.15 1.10
CA PRO A 15 15.91 0.39 1.61
C PRO A 15 15.74 0.47 3.14
N GLU A 16 16.81 0.70 3.88
CA GLU A 16 16.83 0.87 5.34
C GLU A 16 16.03 2.09 5.80
N ASN A 17 15.88 3.10 4.95
CA ASN A 17 15.09 4.30 5.22
C ASN A 17 13.64 3.96 5.56
N LEU A 18 13.09 2.90 4.96
CA LEU A 18 11.74 2.43 5.29
C LEU A 18 11.63 2.04 6.77
N SER A 19 12.59 1.27 7.28
CA SER A 19 12.59 0.85 8.69
C SER A 19 12.75 2.04 9.64
N VAL A 20 13.59 3.01 9.29
CA VAL A 20 13.79 4.24 10.07
C VAL A 20 12.53 5.09 10.08
N LEU A 21 11.88 5.27 8.93
CA LEU A 21 10.62 5.99 8.80
C LEU A 21 9.53 5.33 9.66
N MET A 22 9.32 4.03 9.51
CA MET A 22 8.29 3.30 10.24
C MET A 22 8.53 3.31 11.75
N LYS A 23 9.78 3.20 12.20
CA LYS A 23 10.14 3.35 13.62
C LYS A 23 9.78 4.75 14.16
N LYS A 24 10.10 5.80 13.42
CA LYS A 24 9.80 7.18 13.82
C LYS A 24 8.29 7.45 13.81
N LEU A 25 7.59 7.02 12.77
CA LEU A 25 6.15 7.22 12.61
C LEU A 25 5.37 6.50 13.70
N SER A 26 5.60 5.19 13.89
CA SER A 26 4.92 4.39 14.89
C SER A 26 5.20 4.87 16.31
N GLY A 27 6.46 5.21 16.63
CA GLY A 27 6.81 5.74 17.94
C GLY A 27 6.21 7.11 18.23
N LYS A 28 6.12 8.00 17.22
CA LYS A 28 5.46 9.30 17.36
C LYS A 28 3.96 9.12 17.60
N GLN A 29 3.31 8.26 16.83
CA GLN A 29 1.90 7.97 16.97
C GLN A 29 1.57 7.35 18.34
N THR A 30 2.36 6.37 18.79
CA THR A 30 2.17 5.76 20.11
C THR A 30 2.25 6.81 21.22
N ARG A 31 3.28 7.65 21.21
CA ARG A 31 3.42 8.72 22.23
C ARG A 31 2.24 9.70 22.22
N TYR A 32 1.81 10.11 21.01
CA TYR A 32 0.68 11.00 20.85
C TYR A 32 -0.61 10.40 21.42
N THR A 33 -0.94 9.16 20.99
CA THR A 33 -2.16 8.47 21.44
C THR A 33 -2.13 8.19 22.95
N ASN A 34 -1.00 7.72 23.47
CA ASN A 34 -0.86 7.45 24.90
C ASN A 34 -1.00 8.73 25.75
N SER A 35 -0.47 9.87 25.27
CA SER A 35 -0.63 11.15 25.94
C SER A 35 -2.10 11.63 25.89
N LEU A 36 -2.79 11.42 24.78
CA LEU A 36 -4.19 11.82 24.62
C LEU A 36 -5.14 10.98 25.47
N GLU A 37 -4.88 9.68 25.57
CA GLU A 37 -5.75 8.70 26.23
C GLU A 37 -5.32 8.36 27.66
N GLY A 38 -4.24 8.98 28.17
CA GLY A 38 -3.72 8.71 29.53
C GLY A 38 -3.24 7.27 29.73
N ARG A 39 -2.72 6.62 28.69
CA ARG A 39 -2.25 5.22 28.69
C ARG A 39 -0.75 5.12 28.44
N SER A 40 -0.14 3.96 28.70
CA SER A 40 1.31 3.75 28.59
C SER A 40 1.73 2.58 27.70
N ASP A 41 0.81 1.78 27.19
CA ASP A 41 1.13 0.57 26.44
C ASP A 41 1.46 0.79 24.97
N THR A 42 1.84 -0.30 24.28
CA THR A 42 2.05 -0.29 22.83
C THR A 42 0.74 -0.05 22.10
N LEU A 43 0.78 0.76 21.05
CA LEU A 43 -0.35 1.01 20.17
C LEU A 43 -0.46 -0.04 19.04
N TRP A 44 0.69 -0.55 18.62
CA TRP A 44 0.82 -1.40 17.44
C TRP A 44 0.90 -2.87 17.84
N GLU A 45 0.10 -3.71 17.21
CA GLU A 45 0.04 -5.14 17.46
C GLU A 45 1.36 -5.85 17.12
N SER A 46 2.01 -5.44 16.01
CA SER A 46 3.24 -6.07 15.53
C SER A 46 4.10 -5.08 14.75
N ARG A 47 5.22 -5.57 14.19
CA ARG A 47 5.99 -4.83 13.19
C ARG A 47 5.16 -4.62 11.94
N PHE A 48 5.47 -3.57 11.17
CA PHE A 48 4.81 -3.31 9.90
C PHE A 48 5.04 -4.48 8.92
N LYS A 49 4.05 -4.74 8.10
CA LYS A 49 4.12 -5.65 6.97
C LYS A 49 4.55 -4.86 5.74
N SER A 50 5.36 -5.44 4.89
CA SER A 50 5.79 -4.79 3.65
C SER A 50 5.89 -5.81 2.53
N SER A 51 5.57 -5.34 1.33
CA SER A 51 5.67 -6.09 0.08
C SER A 51 6.35 -5.21 -0.95
N PRO A 52 7.53 -5.56 -1.47
CA PRO A 52 8.09 -4.89 -2.62
C PRO A 52 7.17 -5.04 -3.83
N VAL A 53 6.92 -3.93 -4.52
CA VAL A 53 5.98 -3.85 -5.64
C VAL A 53 6.73 -3.65 -6.95
N GLU A 54 6.36 -4.41 -7.97
CA GLU A 54 6.82 -4.19 -9.34
C GLU A 54 6.22 -2.88 -9.87
N SER A 55 7.07 -1.89 -10.16
CA SER A 55 6.63 -0.53 -10.48
C SER A 55 5.79 -0.46 -11.75
N ASP A 56 6.19 -1.18 -12.81
CA ASP A 56 5.57 -1.00 -14.12
C ASP A 56 4.21 -1.67 -14.25
N ALA A 57 4.02 -2.82 -13.60
CA ALA A 57 2.82 -3.63 -13.77
C ALA A 57 1.80 -3.51 -12.63
N TYR A 58 2.28 -3.27 -11.41
CA TYR A 58 1.46 -3.39 -10.20
C TYR A 58 1.29 -2.10 -9.39
N LEU A 59 2.10 -1.08 -9.61
CA LEU A 59 2.09 0.12 -8.77
C LEU A 59 0.74 0.85 -8.79
N LEU A 60 0.15 1.05 -9.97
CA LEU A 60 -1.19 1.65 -10.09
C LEU A 60 -2.27 0.74 -9.48
N GLN A 61 -2.14 -0.59 -9.60
CA GLN A 61 -3.07 -1.52 -8.98
C GLN A 61 -2.98 -1.47 -7.44
N CYS A 62 -1.77 -1.38 -6.89
CA CYS A 62 -1.56 -1.19 -5.46
C CYS A 62 -2.13 0.16 -4.98
N SER A 63 -1.94 1.24 -5.74
CA SER A 63 -2.55 2.54 -5.44
C SER A 63 -4.07 2.44 -5.37
N ARG A 64 -4.70 1.84 -6.39
CA ARG A 64 -6.13 1.59 -6.43
C ARG A 64 -6.61 0.73 -5.25
N TYR A 65 -5.91 -0.37 -4.96
CA TYR A 65 -6.21 -1.24 -3.82
C TYR A 65 -6.24 -0.45 -2.51
N VAL A 66 -5.21 0.35 -2.25
CA VAL A 66 -5.11 1.18 -1.05
C VAL A 66 -6.24 2.21 -0.97
N GLU A 67 -6.54 2.88 -2.07
CA GLU A 67 -7.52 3.97 -2.13
C GLU A 67 -8.97 3.49 -2.08
N LEU A 68 -9.25 2.26 -2.55
CA LEU A 68 -10.58 1.64 -2.47
C LEU A 68 -10.83 0.88 -1.15
N ASN A 69 -9.81 0.65 -0.33
CA ASN A 69 -9.98 -0.07 0.94
C ASN A 69 -11.08 0.52 1.84
N PRO A 70 -11.20 1.85 2.04
CA PRO A 70 -12.29 2.42 2.85
C PRO A 70 -13.68 2.17 2.25
N VAL A 71 -13.79 2.10 0.93
CA VAL A 71 -15.05 1.79 0.24
C VAL A 71 -15.40 0.31 0.44
N LYS A 72 -14.44 -0.60 0.24
CA LYS A 72 -14.61 -2.05 0.46
C LYS A 72 -14.95 -2.39 1.91
N ALA A 73 -14.41 -1.61 2.85
CA ALA A 73 -14.71 -1.74 4.27
C ALA A 73 -16.05 -1.06 4.68
N ASN A 74 -16.84 -0.54 3.73
CA ASN A 74 -18.10 0.18 3.94
C ASN A 74 -17.97 1.40 4.88
N MET A 75 -16.78 2.01 4.96
CA MET A 75 -16.54 3.21 5.76
C MET A 75 -17.01 4.47 5.06
N VAL A 76 -16.93 4.49 3.73
CA VAL A 76 -17.44 5.53 2.85
C VAL A 76 -18.07 4.92 1.61
N LYS A 77 -18.97 5.67 0.95
CA LYS A 77 -19.62 5.22 -0.28
C LYS A 77 -18.72 5.36 -1.52
N GLN A 78 -17.85 6.35 -1.53
CA GLN A 78 -16.96 6.69 -2.65
C GLN A 78 -15.57 7.02 -2.11
N ALA A 79 -14.52 6.72 -2.87
CA ALA A 79 -13.12 6.93 -2.45
C ALA A 79 -12.82 8.41 -2.15
N GLU A 80 -13.43 9.34 -2.86
CA GLU A 80 -13.26 10.78 -2.66
C GLU A 80 -13.75 11.27 -1.29
N ASN A 81 -14.68 10.56 -0.67
CA ASN A 81 -15.21 10.90 0.65
C ASN A 81 -14.29 10.49 1.80
N TRP A 82 -13.19 9.77 1.52
CA TRP A 82 -12.20 9.41 2.51
C TRP A 82 -11.06 10.42 2.55
N LYS A 83 -11.12 11.36 3.48
CA LYS A 83 -10.16 12.48 3.60
C LYS A 83 -8.70 12.06 3.86
N TRP A 84 -8.47 10.84 4.35
CA TRP A 84 -7.16 10.30 4.68
C TRP A 84 -6.62 9.39 3.57
N SER A 85 -6.79 9.81 2.31
CA SER A 85 -6.37 9.09 1.12
C SER A 85 -5.61 10.00 0.17
N SER A 86 -4.74 9.42 -0.65
CA SER A 86 -4.11 10.06 -1.79
C SER A 86 -5.07 10.27 -2.97
N TYR A 87 -6.20 9.56 -3.01
CA TYR A 87 -7.14 9.58 -4.13
C TYR A 87 -7.60 11.00 -4.49
N ALA A 88 -8.08 11.76 -3.50
CA ALA A 88 -8.58 13.12 -3.74
C ALA A 88 -7.54 14.05 -4.37
N VAL A 89 -6.26 13.85 -4.06
CA VAL A 89 -5.14 14.59 -4.68
C VAL A 89 -4.91 14.13 -6.12
N LYS A 90 -4.86 12.83 -6.34
CA LYS A 90 -4.64 12.24 -7.68
C LYS A 90 -5.75 12.55 -8.68
N VAL A 91 -6.95 12.84 -8.23
CA VAL A 91 -8.08 13.23 -9.10
C VAL A 91 -8.39 14.73 -9.09
N GLY A 92 -7.51 15.55 -8.49
CA GLY A 92 -7.60 17.01 -8.53
C GLY A 92 -8.65 17.64 -7.61
N ILE A 93 -9.18 16.91 -6.62
CA ILE A 93 -10.16 17.45 -5.65
C ILE A 93 -9.44 18.23 -4.55
N SER A 94 -8.23 17.85 -4.18
CA SER A 94 -7.43 18.52 -3.15
C SER A 94 -5.96 18.55 -3.52
N SER A 95 -5.15 19.29 -2.75
CA SER A 95 -3.69 19.35 -2.89
C SER A 95 -3.02 18.94 -1.58
N LYS A 96 -1.87 18.28 -1.66
CA LYS A 96 -1.01 17.92 -0.53
C LYS A 96 0.46 18.00 -0.95
N GLU A 97 1.20 18.93 -0.39
CA GLU A 97 2.61 19.18 -0.72
C GLU A 97 3.55 18.01 -0.42
N TRP A 98 3.17 17.15 0.53
CA TRP A 98 3.98 16.00 0.97
C TRP A 98 3.75 14.72 0.14
N LEU A 99 2.81 14.74 -0.82
CA LEU A 99 2.51 13.59 -1.66
C LEU A 99 3.29 13.67 -2.97
N ASP A 100 4.19 12.72 -3.18
CA ASP A 100 4.87 12.53 -4.44
C ASP A 100 4.02 11.68 -5.39
N PHE A 101 4.08 12.00 -6.68
CA PHE A 101 3.43 11.22 -7.72
C PHE A 101 4.42 10.21 -8.30
N ASP A 102 4.00 8.97 -8.35
CA ASP A 102 4.76 7.89 -8.95
C ASP A 102 4.84 8.02 -10.50
N VAL A 103 5.86 7.38 -11.06
CA VAL A 103 6.13 7.44 -12.51
C VAL A 103 4.99 6.89 -13.35
N CYS A 104 4.25 5.89 -12.85
CA CYS A 104 3.12 5.28 -13.55
C CYS A 104 1.94 6.24 -13.62
N TYR A 105 1.66 6.97 -12.53
CA TYR A 105 0.64 8.02 -12.52
C TYR A 105 1.03 9.18 -13.45
N ILE A 106 2.30 9.64 -13.41
CA ILE A 106 2.80 10.69 -14.28
C ILE A 106 2.69 10.27 -15.77
N GLY A 107 2.95 9.00 -16.06
CA GLY A 107 2.87 8.41 -17.39
C GLY A 107 1.46 8.30 -17.98
N LEU A 108 0.39 8.45 -17.18
CA LEU A 108 -0.99 8.35 -17.67
C LEU A 108 -1.37 9.41 -18.70
N SER A 109 -0.81 10.63 -18.60
CA SER A 109 -1.02 11.69 -19.59
C SER A 109 0.03 12.81 -19.44
N LYS A 110 0.27 13.52 -20.53
CA LYS A 110 1.15 14.70 -20.54
C LYS A 110 0.57 15.88 -19.74
N SER A 111 -0.75 16.05 -19.73
CA SER A 111 -1.42 17.11 -18.98
C SER A 111 -1.89 16.63 -17.62
N GLU A 112 -1.90 17.52 -16.64
CA GLU A 112 -2.38 17.23 -15.29
C GLU A 112 -3.85 16.82 -15.29
N SER A 113 -4.70 17.57 -15.95
CA SER A 113 -6.13 17.26 -16.08
C SER A 113 -6.38 15.90 -16.75
N GLY A 114 -5.55 15.57 -17.77
CA GLY A 114 -5.60 14.24 -18.42
C GLY A 114 -5.20 13.12 -17.46
N ARG A 115 -4.16 13.29 -16.64
CA ARG A 115 -3.77 12.31 -15.61
C ARG A 115 -4.89 12.09 -14.60
N GLN A 116 -5.46 13.19 -14.10
CA GLN A 116 -6.56 13.14 -13.13
C GLN A 116 -7.78 12.39 -13.68
N SER A 117 -8.19 12.70 -14.91
CA SER A 117 -9.32 12.04 -15.57
C SER A 117 -9.05 10.55 -15.83
N THR A 118 -7.89 10.23 -16.40
CA THR A 118 -7.51 8.83 -16.70
C THR A 118 -7.40 8.01 -15.42
N TYR A 119 -6.82 8.58 -14.36
CA TYR A 119 -6.71 7.90 -13.08
C TYR A 119 -8.07 7.66 -12.42
N ARG A 120 -8.99 8.64 -12.49
CA ARG A 120 -10.37 8.48 -12.01
C ARG A 120 -11.05 7.31 -12.72
N GLN A 121 -11.01 7.28 -14.04
CA GLN A 121 -11.58 6.19 -14.84
C GLN A 121 -10.96 4.83 -14.49
N PHE A 122 -9.65 4.79 -14.25
CA PHE A 122 -8.96 3.57 -13.84
C PHE A 122 -9.44 3.07 -12.46
N VAL A 123 -9.63 3.95 -11.49
CA VAL A 123 -10.08 3.57 -10.15
C VAL A 123 -11.56 3.18 -10.15
N GLU A 124 -12.42 3.90 -10.86
CA GLU A 124 -13.85 3.63 -10.97
C GLU A 124 -14.19 2.44 -11.88
N GLY A 125 -13.27 2.05 -12.77
CA GLY A 125 -13.43 0.88 -13.62
C GLY A 125 -13.51 -0.43 -12.82
N GLN A 126 -13.90 -1.52 -13.49
CA GLN A 126 -14.04 -2.82 -12.83
C GLN A 126 -12.72 -3.27 -12.19
N ALA A 127 -12.73 -3.41 -10.87
CA ALA A 127 -11.64 -4.05 -10.14
C ALA A 127 -11.64 -5.55 -10.47
N SER A 128 -10.47 -6.11 -10.66
CA SER A 128 -10.33 -7.57 -10.62
C SER A 128 -10.16 -7.97 -9.15
N ASP A 129 -11.21 -8.49 -8.53
CA ASP A 129 -11.17 -8.99 -7.15
C ASP A 129 -9.97 -9.93 -6.95
N LYS A 130 -9.66 -10.73 -7.95
CA LYS A 130 -8.51 -11.63 -7.95
C LYS A 130 -7.16 -10.91 -7.80
N LYS A 131 -6.99 -9.73 -8.43
CA LYS A 131 -5.76 -8.95 -8.27
C LYS A 131 -5.67 -8.32 -6.90
N ASP A 132 -6.78 -7.87 -6.36
CA ASP A 132 -6.84 -7.28 -5.03
C ASP A 132 -6.57 -8.32 -3.93
N GLU A 133 -7.06 -9.56 -4.10
CA GLU A 133 -6.72 -10.70 -3.24
C GLU A 133 -5.22 -11.03 -3.33
N GLN A 134 -4.63 -11.02 -4.51
CA GLN A 134 -3.19 -11.24 -4.68
C GLN A 134 -2.34 -10.18 -3.96
N ILE A 135 -2.72 -8.90 -4.08
CA ILE A 135 -2.03 -7.80 -3.38
C ILE A 135 -2.18 -7.96 -1.86
N HIS A 136 -3.38 -8.26 -1.40
CA HIS A 136 -3.66 -8.50 0.02
C HIS A 136 -2.81 -9.65 0.57
N ASP A 137 -2.82 -10.79 -0.10
CA ASP A 137 -2.08 -11.99 0.28
C ASP A 137 -0.57 -11.74 0.31
N ALA A 138 -0.04 -11.05 -0.69
CA ALA A 138 1.38 -10.71 -0.76
C ALA A 138 1.78 -9.79 0.41
N LEU A 139 0.95 -8.80 0.74
CA LEU A 139 1.18 -7.90 1.87
C LEU A 139 1.13 -8.66 3.21
N GLU A 140 0.10 -9.48 3.42
CA GLU A 140 -0.06 -10.26 4.66
C GLU A 140 1.10 -11.21 4.92
N ARG A 141 1.67 -11.76 3.86
CA ARG A 141 2.80 -12.71 3.94
C ARG A 141 4.17 -12.05 3.79
N CYS A 142 4.23 -10.72 3.64
CA CYS A 142 5.46 -9.98 3.34
C CYS A 142 6.20 -10.55 2.13
N GLN A 143 5.48 -10.83 1.03
CA GLN A 143 5.99 -11.38 -0.22
C GLN A 143 6.01 -10.30 -1.31
N LEU A 144 6.55 -10.65 -2.50
CA LEU A 144 6.60 -9.75 -3.64
C LEU A 144 5.22 -9.58 -4.28
N THR A 145 4.91 -8.35 -4.69
CA THR A 145 3.74 -8.02 -5.50
C THR A 145 4.19 -7.67 -6.91
N GLY A 146 4.04 -8.60 -7.84
CA GLY A 146 4.52 -8.43 -9.21
C GLY A 146 4.27 -9.64 -10.10
N THR A 147 4.84 -9.60 -11.31
CA THR A 147 4.82 -10.71 -12.26
C THR A 147 5.80 -11.81 -11.86
N GLY A 148 5.62 -13.02 -12.44
CA GLY A 148 6.60 -14.11 -12.26
C GLY A 148 8.01 -13.70 -12.70
N LYS A 149 8.15 -12.89 -13.76
CA LYS A 149 9.45 -12.37 -14.21
C LYS A 149 10.13 -11.49 -13.15
N PHE A 150 9.35 -10.64 -12.50
CA PHE A 150 9.85 -9.80 -11.40
C PHE A 150 10.31 -10.67 -10.22
N THR A 151 9.53 -11.68 -9.87
CA THR A 151 9.91 -12.64 -8.82
C THR A 151 11.21 -13.34 -9.14
N ASP A 152 11.36 -13.89 -10.36
CA ASP A 152 12.56 -14.57 -10.81
C ASP A 152 13.80 -13.64 -10.80
N GLU A 153 13.62 -12.36 -11.19
CA GLU A 153 14.71 -11.39 -11.16
C GLU A 153 15.16 -11.10 -9.74
N ILE A 154 14.23 -10.86 -8.81
CA ILE A 154 14.55 -10.61 -7.41
C ILE A 154 15.19 -11.83 -6.76
N GLU A 155 14.68 -13.05 -7.02
CA GLU A 155 15.29 -14.30 -6.54
C GLU A 155 16.72 -14.45 -7.01
N LYS A 156 16.97 -14.16 -8.29
CA LYS A 156 18.33 -14.20 -8.87
C LYS A 156 19.26 -13.19 -8.20
N ARG A 157 18.78 -11.96 -7.96
CA ARG A 157 19.56 -10.90 -7.27
C ARG A 157 19.90 -11.28 -5.83
N MET A 158 18.94 -11.86 -5.12
CA MET A 158 19.07 -12.20 -3.70
C MET A 158 19.77 -13.55 -3.47
N GLY A 159 19.94 -14.38 -4.52
CA GLY A 159 20.41 -15.76 -4.38
C GLY A 159 19.51 -16.63 -3.49
N ARG A 160 18.25 -16.23 -3.31
CA ARG A 160 17.28 -16.88 -2.43
C ARG A 160 15.97 -17.04 -3.16
N ARG A 161 15.33 -18.20 -2.99
CA ARG A 161 13.99 -18.45 -3.50
C ARG A 161 12.96 -17.74 -2.63
N ILE A 162 12.08 -16.97 -3.27
CA ILE A 162 10.96 -16.26 -2.63
C ILE A 162 9.68 -17.00 -3.03
N GLU A 163 9.51 -18.21 -2.52
CA GLU A 163 8.31 -18.99 -2.81
C GLU A 163 7.09 -18.37 -2.15
N ASN A 164 6.00 -18.38 -2.88
CA ASN A 164 4.67 -18.07 -2.37
C ASN A 164 4.26 -19.23 -1.45
N ARG A 165 4.77 -19.23 -0.22
CA ARG A 165 4.44 -20.28 0.76
C ARG A 165 2.99 -20.11 1.16
N GLY A 166 2.17 -21.09 0.84
CA GLY A 166 0.84 -21.23 1.40
C GLY A 166 0.89 -21.19 2.94
N PRO A 167 -0.25 -21.07 3.63
CA PRO A 167 -0.31 -21.12 5.08
C PRO A 167 0.43 -22.39 5.53
N GLY A 168 1.26 -22.24 6.58
CA GLY A 168 2.11 -23.32 7.10
C GLY A 168 1.32 -24.60 7.40
N ARG A 169 2.01 -25.66 7.76
CA ARG A 169 1.42 -26.99 8.00
C ARG A 169 0.11 -26.88 8.79
N PRO A 170 -1.03 -27.43 8.27
CA PRO A 170 -2.29 -27.45 9.01
C PRO A 170 -2.08 -28.07 10.39
N ARG A 171 -2.63 -27.44 11.43
CA ARG A 171 -2.64 -28.05 12.75
C ARG A 171 -3.33 -29.41 12.62
N LYS A 172 -2.64 -30.49 13.00
CA LYS A 172 -3.28 -31.82 13.11
C LYS A 172 -4.44 -31.63 14.08
N GLY A 173 -5.65 -31.88 13.58
CA GLY A 173 -6.83 -31.88 14.43
C GLY A 173 -6.60 -32.81 15.65
N ARG A 174 -6.96 -32.31 16.80
CA ARG A 174 -7.11 -33.14 18.00
C ARG A 174 -8.36 -33.97 17.88
#